data_0a4c8b65d5e57df8eda0bff8ebda4d12
#
_entry.id   0a4c8b65d5e57df8eda0bff8ebda4d12
#
_cell.length_a   1.000
_cell.length_b   1.000
_cell.length_c   1.000
_cell.angle_alpha   90.00
_cell.angle_beta   90.00
_cell.angle_gamma   90.00
#
_symmetry.space_group_name_H-M   'P 1'
#
loop_
_entity.id
_entity.type
_entity.pdbx_description
1 polymer ?
#
loop_
_entity_poly.entity_id
_entity_poly.type
_entity_poly.pdbx_seq_one_letter_code
_entity_poly.pdbx_strand_id
1 'polypeptide(L)'
;MGARLSLDAGVDIKGLAEAARAAGRLGIDTEFMSEGRYRALLCLVGVVVPGGGDGERPPEDGTGSGEPQGGAPGNRVELVDPLDRGLDPAPLAEVLADPAVEVVLHAGRQDVALLRRVWRTEVRGVFDTQVAAGFAGFGAQTGYGSLLNDVLGLRLAKSASFTRWDDRPLSPEQLAYARDDVAHLLRLADALQERLAATGRLQWAREECRRLEEASDERDPWLAWQRLPRVGQLNPRARAVARELAAWREQTAAAEDRPVSQVLGDAPLMEVAKRRPAAASALERIRGLQPSTLRRRGDAILAAVARGQDGEPLPVEVVERPDSNPADVPAIALSEALVRARALDAGLAYELVAARYDLAQVVAAVRRGQPEPPVRTLQGWRRDLVGGELLELLAGRRSLSVDGDGRLQISRR
;
A
#
# COMPACT_ATOMS: atom_id res chain seq x y z
N MET A 1 5.00 42.82 4.75
CA MET A 1 5.53 42.45 3.43
C MET A 1 6.26 41.11 3.68
N GLY A 2 5.49 40.03 3.71
CA GLY A 2 5.96 38.68 4.08
C GLY A 2 6.84 38.12 2.96
N ALA A 3 8.00 37.60 3.33
CA ALA A 3 8.87 36.85 2.44
C ALA A 3 8.07 35.67 1.85
N ARG A 4 7.93 35.64 0.53
CA ARG A 4 7.41 34.49 -0.20
C ARG A 4 8.46 33.39 -0.05
N LEU A 5 8.18 32.38 0.80
CA LEU A 5 8.89 31.10 0.75
C LEU A 5 8.48 30.46 -0.58
N SER A 6 9.27 30.65 -1.62
CA SER A 6 9.22 29.80 -2.81
C SER A 6 9.81 28.44 -2.43
N LEU A 7 9.32 27.33 -3.04
CA LEU A 7 10.10 26.11 -3.18
C LEU A 7 11.46 26.59 -3.69
N ASP A 8 12.54 26.29 -2.95
CA ASP A 8 13.85 26.88 -3.22
C ASP A 8 14.21 26.66 -4.69
N ALA A 9 14.55 27.78 -5.37
CA ALA A 9 14.90 27.75 -6.78
C ALA A 9 16.14 26.85 -6.94
N GLY A 10 15.92 25.59 -7.34
CA GLY A 10 16.96 24.63 -7.66
C GLY A 10 17.43 23.77 -6.49
N VAL A 11 16.55 22.84 -6.02
CA VAL A 11 17.02 21.74 -5.16
C VAL A 11 18.16 21.00 -5.85
N ASP A 12 19.30 20.90 -5.19
CA ASP A 12 20.45 20.14 -5.69
C ASP A 12 20.19 18.62 -5.59
N ILE A 13 19.48 18.09 -6.60
CA ILE A 13 19.12 16.68 -6.68
C ILE A 13 20.36 15.77 -6.71
N LYS A 14 21.45 16.22 -7.37
CA LYS A 14 22.70 15.43 -7.44
C LYS A 14 23.37 15.35 -6.08
N GLY A 15 23.55 16.48 -5.41
CA GLY A 15 24.11 16.51 -4.06
C GLY A 15 23.26 15.76 -3.05
N LEU A 16 21.94 15.77 -3.20
CA LEU A 16 21.03 14.99 -2.37
C LEU A 16 21.22 13.47 -2.59
N ALA A 17 21.32 13.06 -3.86
CA ALA A 17 21.59 11.67 -4.22
C ALA A 17 22.97 11.19 -3.77
N GLU A 18 24.01 12.02 -3.88
CA GLU A 18 25.35 11.73 -3.39
C GLU A 18 25.37 11.58 -1.88
N ALA A 19 24.70 12.45 -1.13
CA ALA A 19 24.58 12.37 0.31
C ALA A 19 23.84 11.08 0.74
N ALA A 20 22.77 10.71 0.06
CA ALA A 20 22.05 9.47 0.33
C ALA A 20 22.91 8.20 0.11
N ARG A 21 23.68 8.17 -1.00
CA ARG A 21 24.63 7.07 -1.27
C ARG A 21 25.75 7.00 -0.25
N ALA A 22 26.32 8.14 0.10
CA ALA A 22 27.41 8.21 1.10
C ALA A 22 26.94 7.74 2.49
N ALA A 23 25.70 8.09 2.86
CA ALA A 23 25.10 7.67 4.13
C ALA A 23 24.52 6.25 4.08
N GLY A 24 24.35 5.66 2.89
CA GLY A 24 23.68 4.36 2.70
C GLY A 24 22.19 4.38 3.02
N ARG A 25 21.55 5.57 3.14
CA ARG A 25 20.12 5.69 3.46
C ARG A 25 19.53 7.04 3.16
N LEU A 26 18.21 7.07 2.97
CA LEU A 26 17.38 8.27 2.93
C LEU A 26 15.99 7.98 3.52
N GLY A 27 15.29 9.04 3.95
CA GLY A 27 13.86 8.97 4.23
C GLY A 27 13.09 9.71 3.13
N ILE A 28 11.90 9.23 2.77
CA ILE A 28 11.10 9.80 1.70
C ILE A 28 9.61 9.69 2.03
N ASP A 29 8.86 10.73 1.65
CA ASP A 29 7.40 10.78 1.71
C ASP A 29 6.88 11.50 0.47
N THR A 30 5.62 11.26 0.06
CA THR A 30 5.04 11.87 -1.14
C THR A 30 3.68 12.47 -0.90
N GLU A 31 3.46 13.65 -1.51
CA GLU A 31 2.16 14.27 -1.58
C GLU A 31 1.58 14.17 -2.99
N PHE A 32 0.32 13.80 -3.10
CA PHE A 32 -0.30 13.51 -4.39
C PHE A 32 -1.79 13.86 -4.45
N MET A 33 -2.29 14.02 -5.67
CA MET A 33 -3.70 14.25 -5.97
C MET A 33 -4.31 13.07 -6.72
N SER A 34 -5.27 12.41 -6.09
CA SER A 34 -6.04 11.31 -6.71
C SER A 34 -7.46 11.72 -7.11
N GLU A 35 -7.97 12.81 -6.52
CA GLU A 35 -9.34 13.24 -6.75
C GLU A 35 -9.56 13.75 -8.18
N GLY A 36 -10.60 13.24 -8.83
CA GLY A 36 -10.94 13.61 -10.19
C GLY A 36 -10.04 13.05 -11.29
N ARG A 37 -9.07 12.19 -10.95
CA ARG A 37 -8.07 11.62 -11.88
C ARG A 37 -8.23 10.12 -12.05
N TYR A 38 -7.69 9.60 -13.15
CA TYR A 38 -7.58 8.16 -13.37
C TYR A 38 -6.46 7.56 -12.50
N ARG A 39 -5.32 8.24 -12.45
CA ARG A 39 -4.18 7.89 -11.60
C ARG A 39 -3.78 9.09 -10.74
N ALA A 40 -3.26 8.80 -9.56
CA ALA A 40 -2.75 9.84 -8.70
C ALA A 40 -1.62 10.63 -9.39
N LEU A 41 -1.68 11.95 -9.25
CA LEU A 41 -0.63 12.88 -9.70
C LEU A 41 0.35 13.08 -8.54
N LEU A 42 1.62 12.75 -8.73
CA LEU A 42 2.68 13.08 -7.77
C LEU A 42 2.90 14.60 -7.79
N CYS A 43 2.74 15.24 -6.65
CA CYS A 43 2.77 16.70 -6.53
C CYS A 43 3.96 17.24 -5.74
N LEU A 44 4.45 16.48 -4.76
CA LEU A 44 5.60 16.86 -3.95
C LEU A 44 6.30 15.60 -3.44
N VAL A 45 7.62 15.67 -3.28
CA VAL A 45 8.42 14.61 -2.65
C VAL A 45 9.28 15.23 -1.57
N GLY A 46 9.02 14.87 -0.32
CA GLY A 46 9.89 15.17 0.81
C GLY A 46 11.01 14.15 0.88
N VAL A 47 12.24 14.61 1.04
CA VAL A 47 13.42 13.75 1.18
C VAL A 47 14.24 14.21 2.38
N VAL A 48 14.65 13.26 3.22
CA VAL A 48 15.61 13.50 4.29
C VAL A 48 16.82 12.60 4.10
N VAL A 49 18.00 13.18 4.22
CA VAL A 49 19.28 12.47 4.22
C VAL A 49 20.08 12.85 5.47
N PRO A 50 20.94 11.95 6.00
CA PRO A 50 21.88 12.34 7.04
C PRO A 50 22.78 13.49 6.51
N GLY A 51 22.95 14.56 7.30
CA GLY A 51 23.90 15.62 6.96
C GLY A 51 25.30 15.10 7.11
N GLY A 52 26.07 15.19 6.02
CA GLY A 52 27.50 14.91 6.07
C GLY A 52 28.21 16.12 6.65
N GLY A 53 28.87 15.95 7.77
CA GLY A 53 29.87 16.88 8.26
C GLY A 53 29.53 17.59 9.55
N ASP A 54 30.59 17.89 10.25
CA ASP A 54 30.82 18.68 11.44
C ASP A 54 29.98 19.96 11.57
N GLY A 55 28.67 19.79 11.73
CA GLY A 55 27.79 20.90 12.10
C GLY A 55 28.08 21.29 13.54
N GLU A 56 28.76 22.42 13.75
CA GLU A 56 28.91 23.08 15.01
C GLU A 56 27.62 22.99 15.81
N ARG A 57 27.71 22.37 16.97
CA ARG A 57 26.69 22.40 18.01
C ARG A 57 26.33 23.87 18.23
N PRO A 58 25.10 24.31 18.04
CA PRO A 58 24.77 25.69 18.40
C PRO A 58 25.10 25.89 19.86
N PRO A 59 25.64 27.05 20.24
CA PRO A 59 26.00 27.34 21.62
C PRO A 59 24.78 27.18 22.52
N GLU A 60 24.95 26.52 23.65
CA GLU A 60 23.96 26.35 24.71
C GLU A 60 23.79 27.72 25.44
N ASP A 61 23.26 28.70 24.77
CA ASP A 61 22.81 29.94 25.42
C ASP A 61 21.35 29.76 25.82
N GLY A 62 21.18 29.32 27.04
CA GLY A 62 19.87 29.22 27.68
C GLY A 62 19.22 30.57 27.82
N THR A 63 18.32 30.94 26.94
CA THR A 63 17.12 31.80 27.15
C THR A 63 16.40 31.95 25.81
N GLY A 64 15.40 31.14 25.58
CA GLY A 64 14.52 31.32 24.44
C GLY A 64 13.43 30.24 24.43
N SER A 65 12.25 30.59 24.95
CA SER A 65 11.01 29.83 24.79
C SER A 65 10.53 29.88 23.33
N GLY A 66 11.27 29.22 22.43
CA GLY A 66 10.90 29.00 21.02
C GLY A 66 10.95 27.50 20.77
N GLU A 67 9.81 26.92 20.38
CA GLU A 67 9.75 25.52 19.95
C GLU A 67 10.77 25.29 18.81
N PRO A 68 11.52 24.14 18.81
CA PRO A 68 12.46 23.84 17.76
C PRO A 68 11.70 23.48 16.48
N GLN A 69 11.56 24.43 15.57
CA GLN A 69 11.22 24.20 14.18
C GLN A 69 12.50 23.67 13.50
N GLY A 70 12.57 22.35 13.29
CA GLY A 70 13.67 21.76 12.53
C GLY A 70 13.94 20.32 12.90
N GLY A 71 14.23 19.49 11.90
CA GLY A 71 14.56 18.07 12.02
C GLY A 71 15.69 17.79 13.01
N ALA A 72 15.96 16.51 13.29
CA ALA A 72 17.05 16.09 14.17
C ALA A 72 18.36 16.79 13.78
N PRO A 73 19.15 17.28 14.75
CA PRO A 73 20.40 17.95 14.45
C PRO A 73 21.27 17.08 13.55
N GLY A 74 21.67 17.62 12.39
CA GLY A 74 22.53 16.93 11.42
C GLY A 74 21.80 16.30 10.21
N ASN A 75 20.47 16.33 10.11
CA ASN A 75 19.76 15.87 8.90
C ASN A 75 19.46 17.04 7.95
N ARG A 76 19.58 16.78 6.63
CA ARG A 76 19.16 17.70 5.57
C ARG A 76 17.82 17.26 5.04
N VAL A 77 16.82 18.16 5.05
CA VAL A 77 15.46 17.95 4.53
C VAL A 77 15.25 18.84 3.31
N GLU A 78 14.87 18.24 2.20
CA GLU A 78 14.57 18.92 0.95
C GLU A 78 13.19 18.55 0.43
N LEU A 79 12.53 19.50 -0.22
CA LEU A 79 11.25 19.30 -0.90
C LEU A 79 11.44 19.41 -2.40
N VAL A 80 11.23 18.31 -3.09
CA VAL A 80 11.38 18.18 -4.55
C VAL A 80 10.01 18.36 -5.20
N ASP A 81 9.91 19.25 -6.19
CA ASP A 81 8.68 19.50 -6.94
C ASP A 81 8.64 18.73 -8.27
N PRO A 82 7.92 17.60 -8.36
CA PRO A 82 7.80 16.83 -9.59
C PRO A 82 7.02 17.54 -10.70
N LEU A 83 6.33 18.64 -10.38
CA LEU A 83 5.58 19.44 -11.35
C LEU A 83 6.45 20.50 -12.02
N ASP A 84 7.67 20.73 -11.51
CA ASP A 84 8.65 21.57 -12.19
C ASP A 84 9.17 20.84 -13.44
N ARG A 85 8.98 21.46 -14.60
CA ARG A 85 9.44 20.92 -15.90
C ARG A 85 10.96 20.89 -16.06
N GLY A 86 11.69 21.65 -15.25
CA GLY A 86 13.14 21.66 -15.23
C GLY A 86 13.77 20.60 -14.35
N LEU A 87 12.98 19.88 -13.56
CA LEU A 87 13.45 18.85 -12.65
C LEU A 87 13.99 17.64 -13.43
N ASP A 88 15.23 17.23 -13.13
CA ASP A 88 15.78 15.93 -13.51
C ASP A 88 15.76 15.00 -12.26
N PRO A 89 14.81 14.07 -12.16
CA PRO A 89 14.73 13.15 -11.02
C PRO A 89 15.72 11.96 -11.11
N ALA A 90 16.43 11.79 -12.24
CA ALA A 90 17.24 10.60 -12.50
C ALA A 90 18.25 10.27 -11.38
N PRO A 91 19.00 11.24 -10.78
CA PRO A 91 19.92 10.90 -9.71
C PRO A 91 19.26 10.29 -8.47
N LEU A 92 18.07 10.80 -8.07
CA LEU A 92 17.28 10.20 -6.96
C LEU A 92 16.65 8.88 -7.37
N ALA A 93 16.15 8.77 -8.59
CA ALA A 93 15.58 7.53 -9.13
C ALA A 93 16.60 6.38 -9.10
N GLU A 94 17.87 6.66 -9.43
CA GLU A 94 18.97 5.70 -9.33
C GLU A 94 19.27 5.29 -7.87
N VAL A 95 19.21 6.24 -6.92
CA VAL A 95 19.38 5.97 -5.49
C VAL A 95 18.27 5.06 -4.98
N LEU A 96 17.03 5.31 -5.36
CA LEU A 96 15.88 4.46 -4.97
C LEU A 96 16.01 3.02 -5.49
N ALA A 97 16.65 2.82 -6.64
CA ALA A 97 16.89 1.51 -7.23
C ALA A 97 18.10 0.77 -6.67
N ASP A 98 18.95 1.46 -5.90
CA ASP A 98 20.18 0.89 -5.34
C ASP A 98 19.86 0.06 -4.08
N PRO A 99 20.04 -1.28 -4.09
CA PRO A 99 19.78 -2.12 -2.93
C PRO A 99 20.74 -1.88 -1.75
N ALA A 100 21.82 -1.14 -1.95
CA ALA A 100 22.76 -0.75 -0.88
C ALA A 100 22.27 0.47 -0.09
N VAL A 101 21.24 1.16 -0.57
CA VAL A 101 20.65 2.33 0.09
C VAL A 101 19.33 1.94 0.75
N GLU A 102 19.23 2.13 2.08
CA GLU A 102 17.99 1.93 2.82
C GLU A 102 17.03 3.09 2.56
N VAL A 103 15.83 2.77 2.03
CA VAL A 103 14.76 3.74 1.75
C VAL A 103 13.73 3.67 2.87
N VAL A 104 13.73 4.67 3.75
CA VAL A 104 12.84 4.76 4.91
C VAL A 104 11.55 5.49 4.55
N LEU A 105 10.40 4.84 4.82
CA LEU A 105 9.06 5.40 4.60
C LEU A 105 8.16 5.16 5.83
N HIS A 106 6.98 5.79 5.82
CA HIS A 106 5.90 5.46 6.75
C HIS A 106 4.61 5.19 6.00
N ALA A 107 4.07 3.97 6.09
CA ALA A 107 2.89 3.51 5.34
C ALA A 107 3.05 3.67 3.81
N GLY A 108 4.28 3.51 3.31
CA GLY A 108 4.76 3.98 2.01
C GLY A 108 4.36 3.12 0.80
N ARG A 109 3.34 2.24 0.91
CA ARG A 109 2.92 1.40 -0.23
C ARG A 109 2.52 2.22 -1.46
N GLN A 110 1.82 3.33 -1.25
CA GLN A 110 1.35 4.19 -2.34
C GLN A 110 2.49 5.06 -2.87
N ASP A 111 3.38 5.51 -2.00
CA ASP A 111 4.57 6.28 -2.36
C ASP A 111 5.49 5.48 -3.28
N VAL A 112 5.79 4.25 -2.91
CA VAL A 112 6.57 3.31 -3.75
C VAL A 112 5.92 3.15 -5.12
N ALA A 113 4.61 2.90 -5.18
CA ALA A 113 3.90 2.73 -6.45
C ALA A 113 3.95 4.00 -7.32
N LEU A 114 3.80 5.18 -6.71
CA LEU A 114 3.88 6.48 -7.38
C LEU A 114 5.29 6.76 -7.92
N LEU A 115 6.30 6.62 -7.09
CA LEU A 115 7.70 6.84 -7.45
C LEU A 115 8.12 5.91 -8.59
N ARG A 116 7.80 4.63 -8.49
CA ARG A 116 8.08 3.64 -9.55
C ARG A 116 7.45 4.05 -10.89
N ARG A 117 6.21 4.48 -10.87
CA ARG A 117 5.49 4.88 -12.10
C ARG A 117 5.99 6.21 -12.66
N VAL A 118 6.09 7.24 -11.82
CA VAL A 118 6.37 8.61 -12.28
C VAL A 118 7.85 8.79 -12.67
N TRP A 119 8.76 8.26 -11.86
CA TRP A 119 10.19 8.33 -12.13
C TRP A 119 10.73 7.12 -12.90
N ARG A 120 9.86 6.13 -13.24
CA ARG A 120 10.21 4.92 -14.00
C ARG A 120 11.41 4.19 -13.41
N THR A 121 11.40 4.03 -12.10
CA THR A 121 12.47 3.42 -11.32
C THR A 121 11.97 2.22 -10.54
N GLU A 122 12.88 1.41 -10.05
CA GLU A 122 12.62 0.47 -8.97
C GLU A 122 12.75 1.21 -7.63
N VAL A 123 12.16 0.66 -6.58
CA VAL A 123 12.41 1.09 -5.20
C VAL A 123 12.87 -0.14 -4.42
N ARG A 124 14.09 -0.10 -3.91
CA ARG A 124 14.75 -1.20 -3.22
C ARG A 124 15.18 -0.78 -1.82
N GLY A 125 15.52 -1.76 -0.99
CA GLY A 125 15.99 -1.48 0.37
C GLY A 125 14.93 -0.82 1.26
N VAL A 126 13.65 -1.07 1.04
CA VAL A 126 12.55 -0.44 1.77
C VAL A 126 12.54 -0.84 3.23
N PHE A 127 12.51 0.16 4.12
CA PHE A 127 12.20 0.03 5.54
C PHE A 127 11.01 0.92 5.89
N ASP A 128 9.84 0.31 6.03
CA ASP A 128 8.60 1.01 6.36
C ASP A 128 8.39 1.02 7.88
N THR A 129 8.37 2.22 8.47
CA THR A 129 8.26 2.41 9.91
C THR A 129 6.89 2.00 10.47
N GLN A 130 5.80 2.01 9.68
CA GLN A 130 4.50 1.48 10.09
C GLN A 130 4.52 -0.05 10.17
N VAL A 131 5.11 -0.71 9.16
CA VAL A 131 5.31 -2.16 9.16
C VAL A 131 6.18 -2.56 10.34
N ALA A 132 7.31 -1.88 10.53
CA ALA A 132 8.25 -2.11 11.64
C ALA A 132 7.59 -1.95 13.01
N ALA A 133 6.74 -0.92 13.17
CA ALA A 133 5.99 -0.67 14.40
C ALA A 133 5.10 -1.86 14.80
N GLY A 134 4.44 -2.49 13.81
CA GLY A 134 3.62 -3.68 14.05
C GLY A 134 4.42 -4.85 14.67
N PHE A 135 5.70 -5.00 14.32
CA PHE A 135 6.59 -6.00 14.91
C PHE A 135 7.24 -5.55 16.24
N ALA A 136 7.30 -4.24 16.46
CA ALA A 136 7.83 -3.66 17.69
C ALA A 136 6.80 -3.60 18.84
N GLY A 137 5.58 -4.12 18.63
CA GLY A 137 4.53 -4.21 19.64
C GLY A 137 3.56 -3.01 19.63
N PHE A 138 3.64 -2.15 18.62
CA PHE A 138 2.62 -1.12 18.33
C PHE A 138 1.51 -1.68 17.42
N GLY A 139 0.42 -0.95 17.25
CA GLY A 139 -0.64 -1.38 16.33
C GLY A 139 -0.16 -1.49 14.88
N ALA A 140 -0.69 -2.44 14.13
CA ALA A 140 -0.30 -2.69 12.73
C ALA A 140 -0.57 -1.51 11.76
N GLN A 141 -1.35 -0.51 12.18
CA GLN A 141 -1.70 0.68 11.40
C GLN A 141 -1.49 1.96 12.22
N THR A 142 -0.50 1.97 13.10
CA THR A 142 -0.17 3.16 13.89
C THR A 142 0.28 4.28 12.97
N GLY A 143 -0.35 5.44 13.06
CA GLY A 143 0.01 6.60 12.25
C GLY A 143 1.31 7.26 12.72
N TYR A 144 1.97 7.98 11.79
CA TYR A 144 3.29 8.59 11.99
C TYR A 144 3.38 9.46 13.24
N GLY A 145 2.48 10.43 13.41
CA GLY A 145 2.48 11.32 14.58
C GLY A 145 2.31 10.60 15.93
N SER A 146 1.47 9.54 15.97
CA SER A 146 1.34 8.71 17.18
C SER A 146 2.64 7.95 17.46
N LEU A 147 3.24 7.41 16.42
CA LEU A 147 4.48 6.64 16.56
C LEU A 147 5.65 7.52 16.98
N LEU A 148 5.75 8.74 16.46
CA LEU A 148 6.74 9.73 16.93
C LEU A 148 6.57 10.05 18.41
N ASN A 149 5.33 10.24 18.87
CA ASN A 149 5.06 10.49 20.29
C ASN A 149 5.44 9.27 21.16
N ASP A 150 5.05 8.07 20.74
CA ASP A 150 5.19 6.86 21.55
C ASP A 150 6.65 6.34 21.59
N VAL A 151 7.41 6.55 20.50
CA VAL A 151 8.79 6.07 20.37
C VAL A 151 9.83 7.13 20.73
N LEU A 152 9.60 8.38 20.27
CA LEU A 152 10.59 9.47 20.41
C LEU A 152 10.17 10.58 21.37
N GLY A 153 8.94 10.54 21.91
CA GLY A 153 8.40 11.62 22.76
C GLY A 153 8.13 12.93 21.99
N LEU A 154 8.10 12.88 20.65
CA LEU A 154 7.89 14.06 19.80
C LEU A 154 6.42 14.23 19.45
N ARG A 155 5.92 15.47 19.51
CA ARG A 155 4.57 15.79 19.08
C ARG A 155 4.64 16.71 17.87
N LEU A 156 4.08 16.26 16.76
CA LEU A 156 3.88 17.12 15.60
C LEU A 156 2.73 18.11 15.87
N ALA A 157 2.85 19.31 15.34
CA ALA A 157 1.75 20.26 15.31
C ALA A 157 0.55 19.63 14.59
N LYS A 158 -0.68 19.86 15.10
CA LYS A 158 -1.88 19.40 14.40
C LYS A 158 -1.98 20.18 13.09
N SER A 159 -1.69 19.51 11.98
CA SER A 159 -1.90 20.07 10.65
C SER A 159 -3.33 19.79 10.15
N ALA A 160 -3.88 20.72 9.39
CA ALA A 160 -5.07 20.46 8.61
C ALA A 160 -4.74 19.50 7.48
N SER A 161 -5.69 18.62 7.12
CA SER A 161 -5.55 17.78 5.93
C SER A 161 -5.56 18.68 4.68
N PHE A 162 -4.45 18.74 3.95
CA PHE A 162 -4.35 19.52 2.73
C PHE A 162 -4.78 18.65 1.54
N THR A 163 -5.58 19.23 0.63
CA THR A 163 -6.16 18.48 -0.50
C THR A 163 -5.73 19.00 -1.87
N ARG A 164 -5.12 20.20 -1.94
CA ARG A 164 -4.75 20.85 -3.20
C ARG A 164 -3.23 20.95 -3.34
N TRP A 165 -2.60 19.77 -3.44
CA TRP A 165 -1.15 19.67 -3.64
C TRP A 165 -0.69 20.03 -5.05
N ASP A 166 -1.62 20.10 -6.00
CA ASP A 166 -1.37 20.51 -7.38
C ASP A 166 -1.37 22.03 -7.59
N ASP A 167 -1.83 22.83 -6.61
CA ASP A 167 -1.77 24.28 -6.69
C ASP A 167 -0.33 24.81 -6.51
N ARG A 168 -0.02 25.91 -7.19
CA ARG A 168 1.27 26.61 -7.05
C ARG A 168 1.04 28.12 -6.93
N PRO A 169 1.79 28.81 -6.02
CA PRO A 169 2.77 28.27 -5.09
C PRO A 169 2.09 27.51 -3.93
N LEU A 170 2.81 26.53 -3.33
CA LEU A 170 2.36 25.89 -2.09
C LEU A 170 2.37 26.90 -0.94
N SER A 171 1.45 26.74 0.02
CA SER A 171 1.42 27.59 1.20
C SER A 171 2.57 27.28 2.17
N PRO A 172 2.98 28.21 3.02
CA PRO A 172 3.97 27.95 4.07
C PRO A 172 3.60 26.78 4.97
N GLU A 173 2.30 26.61 5.27
CA GLU A 173 1.77 25.54 6.09
C GLU A 173 1.90 24.18 5.38
N GLN A 174 1.65 24.13 4.06
CA GLN A 174 1.88 22.91 3.26
C GLN A 174 3.36 22.54 3.24
N LEU A 175 4.25 23.50 3.04
CA LEU A 175 5.69 23.27 3.05
C LEU A 175 6.20 22.80 4.41
N ALA A 176 5.68 23.39 5.51
CA ALA A 176 6.03 22.96 6.86
C ALA A 176 5.55 21.52 7.12
N TYR A 177 4.31 21.23 6.75
CA TYR A 177 3.72 19.89 6.87
C TYR A 177 4.57 18.84 6.15
N ALA A 178 4.87 19.05 4.86
CA ALA A 178 5.66 18.10 4.06
C ALA A 178 7.11 17.92 4.60
N ARG A 179 7.69 18.95 5.23
CA ARG A 179 8.98 18.82 5.93
C ARG A 179 8.87 17.99 7.20
N ASP A 180 7.82 18.20 7.99
CA ASP A 180 7.61 17.49 9.24
C ASP A 180 7.37 15.99 9.02
N ASP A 181 6.73 15.60 7.91
CA ASP A 181 6.45 14.20 7.58
C ASP A 181 7.73 13.38 7.25
N VAL A 182 8.82 14.03 6.87
CA VAL A 182 10.09 13.35 6.61
C VAL A 182 11.17 13.62 7.66
N ALA A 183 11.12 14.75 8.35
CA ALA A 183 12.21 15.24 9.21
C ALA A 183 12.69 14.24 10.27
N HIS A 184 11.79 13.39 10.75
CA HIS A 184 12.07 12.44 11.82
C HIS A 184 12.07 10.98 11.39
N LEU A 185 11.89 10.68 10.08
CA LEU A 185 11.79 9.31 9.57
C LEU A 185 13.03 8.47 9.91
N LEU A 186 14.22 9.01 9.67
CA LEU A 186 15.48 8.27 9.93
C LEU A 186 15.66 7.96 11.41
N ARG A 187 15.41 8.93 12.30
CA ARG A 187 15.50 8.75 13.74
C ARG A 187 14.47 7.74 14.26
N LEU A 188 13.24 7.79 13.71
CA LEU A 188 12.21 6.82 14.04
C LEU A 188 12.59 5.41 13.58
N ALA A 189 13.15 5.28 12.38
CA ALA A 189 13.64 4.02 11.86
C ALA A 189 14.73 3.42 12.74
N ASP A 190 15.72 4.23 13.20
CA ASP A 190 16.79 3.79 14.09
C ASP A 190 16.23 3.23 15.40
N ALA A 191 15.34 3.97 16.06
CA ALA A 191 14.74 3.55 17.32
C ALA A 191 13.92 2.25 17.17
N LEU A 192 13.19 2.11 16.05
CA LEU A 192 12.45 0.87 15.76
C LEU A 192 13.39 -0.29 15.44
N GLN A 193 14.45 -0.07 14.68
CA GLN A 193 15.44 -1.11 14.35
C GLN A 193 16.15 -1.61 15.60
N GLU A 194 16.56 -0.73 16.52
CA GLU A 194 17.14 -1.10 17.81
C GLU A 194 16.17 -1.96 18.62
N ARG A 195 14.92 -1.54 18.74
CA ARG A 195 13.89 -2.30 19.48
C ARG A 195 13.62 -3.66 18.85
N LEU A 196 13.57 -3.73 17.52
CA LEU A 196 13.38 -4.97 16.79
C LEU A 196 14.58 -5.91 16.87
N ALA A 197 15.80 -5.36 16.87
CA ALA A 197 17.02 -6.13 17.06
C ALA A 197 17.07 -6.76 18.47
N ALA A 198 16.72 -5.99 19.52
CA ALA A 198 16.65 -6.47 20.89
C ALA A 198 15.64 -7.61 21.08
N THR A 199 14.59 -7.68 20.25
CA THR A 199 13.58 -8.75 20.28
C THR A 199 13.80 -9.85 19.23
N GLY A 200 14.87 -9.79 18.42
CA GLY A 200 15.17 -10.73 17.34
C GLY A 200 14.20 -10.66 16.13
N ARG A 201 13.44 -9.57 15.98
CA ARG A 201 12.38 -9.45 14.97
C ARG A 201 12.74 -8.55 13.79
N LEU A 202 13.93 -7.96 13.77
CA LEU A 202 14.34 -7.04 12.71
C LEU A 202 14.25 -7.69 11.32
N GLN A 203 14.66 -8.96 11.20
CA GLN A 203 14.59 -9.67 9.92
C GLN A 203 13.14 -9.94 9.47
N TRP A 204 12.22 -10.17 10.41
CA TRP A 204 10.79 -10.31 10.11
C TRP A 204 10.19 -9.03 9.53
N ALA A 205 10.51 -7.89 10.16
CA ALA A 205 10.07 -6.58 9.67
C ALA A 205 10.66 -6.30 8.26
N ARG A 206 11.95 -6.56 8.05
CA ARG A 206 12.60 -6.40 6.73
C ARG A 206 12.01 -7.30 5.66
N GLU A 207 11.64 -8.55 6.00
CA GLU A 207 10.97 -9.46 5.07
C GLU A 207 9.60 -8.91 4.63
N GLU A 208 8.82 -8.34 5.55
CA GLU A 208 7.54 -7.71 5.21
C GLU A 208 7.71 -6.42 4.41
N CYS A 209 8.69 -5.59 4.75
CA CYS A 209 8.99 -4.36 4.01
C CYS A 209 9.37 -4.63 2.55
N ARG A 210 10.13 -5.71 2.27
CA ARG A 210 10.49 -6.11 0.88
C ARG A 210 9.27 -6.30 -0.03
N ARG A 211 8.12 -6.68 0.51
CA ARG A 211 6.88 -6.81 -0.27
C ARG A 211 6.36 -5.48 -0.79
N LEU A 212 6.74 -4.38 -0.17
CA LEU A 212 6.38 -3.03 -0.62
C LEU A 212 7.17 -2.64 -1.87
N GLU A 213 8.36 -3.18 -2.09
CA GLU A 213 9.21 -2.90 -3.24
C GLU A 213 8.52 -3.26 -4.57
N GLU A 214 7.57 -4.20 -4.55
CA GLU A 214 6.77 -4.61 -5.71
C GLU A 214 5.46 -3.82 -5.85
N ALA A 215 5.20 -2.85 -4.96
CA ALA A 215 3.97 -2.07 -5.02
C ALA A 215 3.82 -1.37 -6.37
N SER A 216 2.64 -1.47 -6.95
CA SER A 216 2.30 -0.85 -8.22
C SER A 216 0.86 -0.31 -8.18
N ASP A 217 0.65 0.83 -8.82
CA ASP A 217 -0.67 1.38 -9.11
C ASP A 217 -1.09 1.12 -10.57
N GLU A 218 -0.32 0.33 -11.29
CA GLU A 218 -0.66 -0.11 -12.63
C GLU A 218 -1.89 -1.03 -12.61
N ARG A 219 -2.76 -0.79 -13.56
CA ARG A 219 -3.99 -1.56 -13.73
C ARG A 219 -4.00 -2.16 -15.12
N ASP A 220 -4.08 -3.48 -15.19
CA ASP A 220 -4.38 -4.14 -16.44
C ASP A 220 -5.86 -3.90 -16.80
N PRO A 221 -6.14 -3.19 -17.91
CA PRO A 221 -7.50 -2.95 -18.35
C PRO A 221 -8.30 -4.25 -18.58
N TRP A 222 -7.61 -5.32 -18.99
CA TRP A 222 -8.25 -6.61 -19.29
C TRP A 222 -8.65 -7.41 -18.04
N LEU A 223 -8.12 -7.06 -16.86
CA LEU A 223 -8.50 -7.64 -15.58
C LEU A 223 -9.53 -6.78 -14.83
N ALA A 224 -9.85 -5.58 -15.32
CA ALA A 224 -10.75 -4.64 -14.65
C ALA A 224 -12.16 -5.20 -14.43
N TRP A 225 -12.64 -6.05 -15.33
CA TRP A 225 -13.96 -6.68 -15.24
C TRP A 225 -14.13 -7.58 -14.01
N GLN A 226 -13.05 -8.17 -13.49
CA GLN A 226 -13.11 -9.04 -12.30
C GLN A 226 -13.52 -8.29 -11.04
N ARG A 227 -13.32 -6.97 -11.01
CA ARG A 227 -13.69 -6.08 -9.91
C ARG A 227 -15.11 -5.54 -9.99
N LEU A 228 -15.83 -5.82 -11.09
CA LEU A 228 -17.21 -5.39 -11.25
C LEU A 228 -18.12 -6.10 -10.24
N PRO A 229 -19.05 -5.37 -9.59
CA PRO A 229 -19.95 -5.96 -8.62
C PRO A 229 -20.82 -7.03 -9.26
N ARG A 230 -20.89 -8.23 -8.65
CA ARG A 230 -21.72 -9.35 -9.10
C ARG A 230 -21.40 -9.88 -10.51
N VAL A 231 -20.22 -9.64 -11.04
CA VAL A 231 -19.82 -10.12 -12.37
C VAL A 231 -19.89 -11.66 -12.49
N GLY A 232 -19.67 -12.38 -11.38
CA GLY A 232 -19.82 -13.84 -11.32
C GLY A 232 -21.25 -14.35 -11.58
N GLN A 233 -22.27 -13.49 -11.46
CA GLN A 233 -23.67 -13.83 -11.76
C GLN A 233 -24.03 -13.72 -13.24
N LEU A 234 -23.17 -13.11 -14.06
CA LEU A 234 -23.36 -13.04 -15.50
C LEU A 234 -23.12 -14.43 -16.14
N ASN A 235 -23.84 -14.71 -17.19
CA ASN A 235 -23.52 -15.89 -18.02
C ASN A 235 -22.18 -15.70 -18.77
N PRO A 236 -21.55 -16.76 -19.28
CA PRO A 236 -20.22 -16.69 -19.91
C PRO A 236 -20.13 -15.66 -21.04
N ARG A 237 -21.16 -15.50 -21.86
CA ARG A 237 -21.19 -14.54 -22.96
C ARG A 237 -21.30 -13.09 -22.45
N ALA A 238 -22.14 -12.84 -21.45
CA ALA A 238 -22.25 -11.52 -20.84
C ALA A 238 -20.96 -11.11 -20.12
N ARG A 239 -20.21 -12.06 -19.55
CA ARG A 239 -18.89 -11.78 -18.96
C ARG A 239 -17.84 -11.36 -20.01
N ALA A 240 -17.84 -12.01 -21.19
CA ALA A 240 -16.99 -11.59 -22.29
C ALA A 240 -17.29 -10.14 -22.71
N VAL A 241 -18.57 -9.78 -22.79
CA VAL A 241 -18.97 -8.38 -23.04
C VAL A 241 -18.57 -7.45 -21.89
N ALA A 242 -18.72 -7.87 -20.64
CA ALA A 242 -18.30 -7.07 -19.48
C ALA A 242 -16.80 -6.82 -19.49
N ARG A 243 -15.96 -7.80 -19.89
CA ARG A 243 -14.51 -7.65 -20.05
C ARG A 243 -14.16 -6.60 -21.09
N GLU A 244 -14.75 -6.66 -22.26
CA GLU A 244 -14.50 -5.70 -23.35
C GLU A 244 -14.92 -4.27 -22.94
N LEU A 245 -16.09 -4.14 -22.30
CA LEU A 245 -16.58 -2.86 -21.79
C LEU A 245 -15.68 -2.30 -20.68
N ALA A 246 -15.24 -3.13 -19.77
CA ALA A 246 -14.35 -2.72 -18.68
C ALA A 246 -12.98 -2.30 -19.22
N ALA A 247 -12.40 -3.07 -20.15
CA ALA A 247 -11.13 -2.72 -20.78
C ALA A 247 -11.22 -1.39 -21.56
N TRP A 248 -12.25 -1.22 -22.36
CA TRP A 248 -12.52 0.05 -23.07
C TRP A 248 -12.67 1.22 -22.08
N ARG A 249 -13.41 1.01 -21.01
CA ARG A 249 -13.63 2.03 -19.96
C ARG A 249 -12.33 2.45 -19.28
N GLU A 250 -11.48 1.49 -18.90
CA GLU A 250 -10.19 1.77 -18.27
C GLU A 250 -9.27 2.54 -19.24
N GLN A 251 -9.18 2.10 -20.51
CA GLN A 251 -8.37 2.77 -21.54
C GLN A 251 -8.85 4.20 -21.78
N THR A 252 -10.18 4.40 -21.87
CA THR A 252 -10.76 5.73 -22.04
C THR A 252 -10.52 6.62 -20.83
N ALA A 253 -10.68 6.08 -19.61
CA ALA A 253 -10.42 6.81 -18.37
C ALA A 253 -8.96 7.24 -18.26
N ALA A 254 -8.02 6.36 -18.63
CA ALA A 254 -6.60 6.65 -18.67
C ALA A 254 -6.24 7.73 -19.69
N ALA A 255 -6.83 7.66 -20.90
CA ALA A 255 -6.57 8.64 -21.96
C ALA A 255 -7.13 10.03 -21.64
N GLU A 256 -8.24 10.10 -20.90
CA GLU A 256 -8.90 11.36 -20.51
C GLU A 256 -8.47 11.85 -19.10
N ASP A 257 -7.60 11.13 -18.40
CA ASP A 257 -7.20 11.34 -17.00
C ASP A 257 -8.39 11.64 -16.07
N ARG A 258 -9.36 10.72 -16.04
CA ARG A 258 -10.54 10.87 -15.20
C ARG A 258 -11.00 9.54 -14.59
N PRO A 259 -11.73 9.57 -13.47
CA PRO A 259 -12.23 8.36 -12.83
C PRO A 259 -13.08 7.51 -13.80
N VAL A 260 -12.93 6.19 -13.73
CA VAL A 260 -13.68 5.23 -14.56
C VAL A 260 -15.20 5.40 -14.44
N SER A 261 -15.68 5.82 -13.27
CA SER A 261 -17.12 6.09 -13.03
C SER A 261 -17.66 7.25 -13.84
N GLN A 262 -16.81 8.23 -14.22
CA GLN A 262 -17.20 9.34 -15.09
C GLN A 262 -17.19 8.95 -16.56
N VAL A 263 -16.53 7.87 -16.93
CA VAL A 263 -16.59 7.29 -18.29
C VAL A 263 -17.85 6.46 -18.43
N LEU A 264 -18.04 5.48 -17.53
CA LEU A 264 -19.22 4.61 -17.47
C LEU A 264 -19.30 3.98 -16.09
N GLY A 265 -20.36 4.23 -15.33
CA GLY A 265 -20.57 3.65 -14.01
C GLY A 265 -20.73 2.12 -14.06
N ASP A 266 -20.43 1.43 -12.95
CA ASP A 266 -20.52 -0.03 -12.87
C ASP A 266 -21.92 -0.57 -13.15
N ALA A 267 -22.95 0.07 -12.59
CA ALA A 267 -24.33 -0.39 -12.76
C ALA A 267 -24.80 -0.36 -14.23
N PRO A 268 -24.67 0.76 -14.98
CA PRO A 268 -24.97 0.77 -16.40
C PRO A 268 -24.06 -0.16 -17.21
N LEU A 269 -22.77 -0.29 -16.89
CA LEU A 269 -21.88 -1.23 -17.58
C LEU A 269 -22.39 -2.67 -17.45
N MET A 270 -22.75 -3.09 -16.24
CA MET A 270 -23.27 -4.42 -15.97
C MET A 270 -24.61 -4.68 -16.69
N GLU A 271 -25.47 -3.66 -16.78
CA GLU A 271 -26.75 -3.79 -17.49
C GLU A 271 -26.54 -3.87 -19.00
N VAL A 272 -25.59 -3.10 -19.57
CA VAL A 272 -25.17 -3.23 -20.99
C VAL A 272 -24.65 -4.64 -21.25
N ALA A 273 -23.76 -5.15 -20.40
CA ALA A 273 -23.19 -6.49 -20.55
C ALA A 273 -24.25 -7.59 -20.49
N LYS A 274 -25.25 -7.43 -19.63
CA LYS A 274 -26.37 -8.38 -19.48
C LYS A 274 -27.30 -8.35 -20.70
N ARG A 275 -27.68 -7.17 -21.17
CA ARG A 275 -28.65 -7.00 -22.28
C ARG A 275 -28.02 -7.12 -23.66
N ARG A 276 -26.74 -6.79 -23.79
CA ARG A 276 -25.96 -6.89 -25.03
C ARG A 276 -26.65 -6.16 -26.22
N PRO A 277 -26.93 -4.86 -26.11
CA PRO A 277 -27.61 -4.11 -27.12
C PRO A 277 -26.80 -4.08 -28.42
N ALA A 278 -27.48 -4.28 -29.57
CA ALA A 278 -26.88 -4.22 -30.90
C ALA A 278 -27.11 -2.86 -31.62
N ALA A 279 -27.95 -2.00 -31.06
CA ALA A 279 -28.31 -0.71 -31.69
C ALA A 279 -28.44 0.41 -30.65
N ALA A 280 -28.26 1.66 -31.06
CA ALA A 280 -28.36 2.84 -30.21
C ALA A 280 -29.70 2.94 -29.47
N SER A 281 -30.82 2.63 -30.17
CA SER A 281 -32.16 2.63 -29.56
C SER A 281 -32.33 1.63 -28.43
N ALA A 282 -31.54 0.54 -28.40
CA ALA A 282 -31.52 -0.41 -27.31
C ALA A 282 -30.64 0.10 -26.11
N LEU A 283 -29.57 0.85 -26.38
CA LEU A 283 -28.78 1.53 -25.36
C LEU A 283 -29.59 2.59 -24.59
N GLU A 284 -30.45 3.35 -25.30
CA GLU A 284 -31.29 4.39 -24.68
C GLU A 284 -32.24 3.84 -23.61
N ARG A 285 -32.60 2.56 -23.70
CA ARG A 285 -33.46 1.86 -22.74
C ARG A 285 -32.71 1.33 -21.49
N ILE A 286 -31.40 1.52 -21.43
CA ILE A 286 -30.60 1.06 -20.29
C ILE A 286 -30.61 2.11 -19.19
N ARG A 287 -31.17 1.71 -18.05
CA ARG A 287 -31.23 2.57 -16.86
C ARG A 287 -29.85 2.98 -16.42
N GLY A 288 -29.64 4.28 -16.15
CA GLY A 288 -28.38 4.83 -15.66
C GLY A 288 -27.41 5.28 -16.75
N LEU A 289 -27.70 5.04 -18.04
CA LEU A 289 -27.00 5.69 -19.15
C LEU A 289 -27.52 7.10 -19.35
N GLN A 290 -26.70 8.10 -19.11
CA GLN A 290 -27.06 9.49 -19.32
C GLN A 290 -27.09 9.82 -20.81
N PRO A 291 -28.03 10.67 -21.31
CA PRO A 291 -28.08 11.09 -22.72
C PRO A 291 -26.75 11.69 -23.21
N SER A 292 -26.00 12.38 -22.35
CA SER A 292 -24.69 12.93 -22.68
C SER A 292 -23.64 11.82 -22.91
N THR A 293 -23.70 10.74 -22.13
CA THR A 293 -22.83 9.56 -22.30
C THR A 293 -23.15 8.84 -23.59
N LEU A 294 -24.44 8.66 -23.88
CA LEU A 294 -24.87 8.03 -25.13
C LEU A 294 -24.41 8.81 -26.38
N ARG A 295 -24.60 10.14 -26.40
CA ARG A 295 -24.13 10.98 -27.51
C ARG A 295 -22.62 10.93 -27.71
N ARG A 296 -21.86 10.86 -26.63
CA ARG A 296 -20.38 10.91 -26.67
C ARG A 296 -19.74 9.55 -26.91
N ARG A 297 -20.36 8.48 -26.41
CA ARG A 297 -19.71 7.16 -26.24
C ARG A 297 -20.54 5.99 -26.73
N GLY A 298 -21.75 6.24 -27.26
CA GLY A 298 -22.71 5.19 -27.70
C GLY A 298 -22.08 4.22 -28.68
N ASP A 299 -21.44 4.73 -29.73
CA ASP A 299 -20.80 3.90 -30.76
C ASP A 299 -19.64 3.06 -30.18
N ALA A 300 -18.83 3.63 -29.29
CA ALA A 300 -17.74 2.89 -28.64
C ALA A 300 -18.26 1.80 -27.70
N ILE A 301 -19.34 2.05 -26.99
CA ILE A 301 -20.03 1.05 -26.15
C ILE A 301 -20.55 -0.09 -27.03
N LEU A 302 -21.23 0.22 -28.14
CA LEU A 302 -21.74 -0.80 -29.09
C LEU A 302 -20.62 -1.62 -29.72
N ALA A 303 -19.51 -0.97 -30.09
CA ALA A 303 -18.33 -1.65 -30.60
C ALA A 303 -17.72 -2.62 -29.57
N ALA A 304 -17.63 -2.22 -28.29
CA ALA A 304 -17.18 -3.09 -27.23
C ALA A 304 -18.15 -4.27 -26.99
N VAL A 305 -19.46 -4.02 -27.06
CA VAL A 305 -20.47 -5.10 -26.98
C VAL A 305 -20.29 -6.11 -28.13
N ALA A 306 -20.11 -5.62 -29.36
CA ALA A 306 -19.90 -6.49 -30.52
C ALA A 306 -18.65 -7.37 -30.35
N ARG A 307 -17.50 -6.78 -30.01
CA ARG A 307 -16.27 -7.56 -29.74
C ARG A 307 -16.48 -8.64 -28.68
N GLY A 308 -17.18 -8.32 -27.60
CA GLY A 308 -17.44 -9.30 -26.53
C GLY A 308 -18.46 -10.38 -26.94
N GLN A 309 -19.35 -10.09 -27.89
CA GLN A 309 -20.26 -11.09 -28.46
C GLN A 309 -19.56 -12.03 -29.44
N ASP A 310 -18.64 -11.51 -30.24
CA ASP A 310 -17.88 -12.28 -31.23
C ASP A 310 -16.73 -13.08 -30.60
N GLY A 311 -16.21 -12.62 -29.43
CA GLY A 311 -15.15 -13.28 -28.70
C GLY A 311 -15.56 -14.59 -28.03
N GLU A 312 -14.61 -15.30 -27.42
CA GLU A 312 -14.89 -16.51 -26.68
C GLU A 312 -15.70 -16.22 -25.40
N PRO A 313 -16.70 -17.05 -25.07
CA PRO A 313 -17.40 -16.96 -23.80
C PRO A 313 -16.42 -17.14 -22.64
N LEU A 314 -16.46 -16.26 -21.63
CA LEU A 314 -15.63 -16.39 -20.43
C LEU A 314 -16.35 -17.29 -19.41
N PRO A 315 -15.84 -18.50 -19.16
CA PRO A 315 -16.34 -19.31 -18.06
C PRO A 315 -16.18 -18.55 -16.72
N VAL A 316 -16.94 -18.93 -15.72
CA VAL A 316 -16.56 -18.55 -14.34
C VAL A 316 -15.22 -19.21 -14.11
N GLU A 317 -14.14 -18.44 -13.97
CA GLU A 317 -13.08 -18.93 -13.14
C GLU A 317 -13.74 -19.14 -11.79
N VAL A 318 -14.01 -20.37 -11.48
CA VAL A 318 -14.25 -20.77 -10.10
C VAL A 318 -12.89 -20.48 -9.45
N VAL A 319 -12.71 -19.23 -8.96
CA VAL A 319 -11.75 -19.03 -7.87
C VAL A 319 -12.22 -20.08 -6.88
N GLU A 320 -11.48 -21.17 -6.77
CA GLU A 320 -11.73 -22.18 -5.78
C GLU A 320 -11.72 -21.45 -4.44
N ARG A 321 -12.89 -20.95 -4.06
CA ARG A 321 -13.10 -20.61 -2.66
C ARG A 321 -12.78 -21.89 -1.94
N PRO A 322 -11.97 -21.85 -0.88
CA PRO A 322 -11.71 -23.06 -0.11
C PRO A 322 -13.06 -23.72 0.06
N ASP A 323 -13.14 -24.94 -0.47
CA ASP A 323 -14.38 -25.71 -0.53
C ASP A 323 -15.02 -25.60 0.86
N SER A 324 -16.13 -24.87 0.95
CA SER A 324 -16.73 -24.52 2.24
C SER A 324 -17.42 -25.76 2.81
N ASN A 325 -16.60 -26.68 3.30
CA ASN A 325 -17.10 -27.82 4.02
C ASN A 325 -17.46 -27.39 5.46
N PRO A 326 -18.70 -27.49 5.87
CA PRO A 326 -19.09 -27.19 7.25
C PRO A 326 -18.28 -27.97 8.31
N ALA A 327 -17.75 -29.13 7.96
CA ALA A 327 -16.86 -29.91 8.81
C ALA A 327 -15.49 -29.25 9.07
N ASP A 328 -15.06 -28.28 8.24
CA ASP A 328 -13.81 -27.55 8.43
C ASP A 328 -13.93 -26.45 9.51
N VAL A 329 -15.14 -25.99 9.82
CA VAL A 329 -15.38 -24.88 10.76
C VAL A 329 -14.73 -25.07 12.13
N PRO A 330 -14.83 -26.24 12.79
CA PRO A 330 -14.15 -26.48 14.06
C PRO A 330 -12.62 -26.45 13.94
N ALA A 331 -12.05 -27.02 12.87
CA ALA A 331 -10.61 -27.02 12.63
C ALA A 331 -10.08 -25.61 12.36
N ILE A 332 -10.83 -24.78 11.62
CA ILE A 332 -10.50 -23.36 11.42
C ILE A 332 -10.51 -22.61 12.75
N ALA A 333 -11.51 -22.83 13.61
CA ALA A 333 -11.60 -22.20 14.94
C ALA A 333 -10.42 -22.60 15.85
N LEU A 334 -10.03 -23.87 15.86
CA LEU A 334 -8.82 -24.33 16.57
C LEU A 334 -7.55 -23.69 16.01
N SER A 335 -7.43 -23.61 14.70
CA SER A 335 -6.32 -22.92 14.02
C SER A 335 -6.24 -21.45 14.43
N GLU A 336 -7.38 -20.77 14.47
CA GLU A 336 -7.49 -19.38 14.91
C GLU A 336 -7.07 -19.20 16.38
N ALA A 337 -7.47 -20.11 17.25
CA ALA A 337 -7.10 -20.10 18.68
C ALA A 337 -5.57 -20.24 18.85
N LEU A 338 -4.94 -21.20 18.14
CA LEU A 338 -3.50 -21.38 18.14
C LEU A 338 -2.76 -20.10 17.67
N VAL A 339 -3.17 -19.55 16.53
CA VAL A 339 -2.52 -18.36 15.96
C VAL A 339 -2.68 -17.15 16.89
N ARG A 340 -3.86 -16.96 17.51
CA ARG A 340 -4.08 -15.89 18.48
C ARG A 340 -3.21 -16.04 19.71
N ALA A 341 -3.04 -17.25 20.23
CA ALA A 341 -2.16 -17.50 21.35
C ALA A 341 -0.71 -17.15 21.02
N ARG A 342 -0.19 -17.62 19.88
CA ARG A 342 1.17 -17.32 19.46
C ARG A 342 1.41 -15.84 19.11
N ALA A 343 0.42 -15.19 18.52
CA ALA A 343 0.46 -13.74 18.27
C ALA A 343 0.53 -12.95 19.60
N LEU A 344 -0.29 -13.34 20.58
CA LEU A 344 -0.30 -12.73 21.93
C LEU A 344 1.03 -12.95 22.64
N ASP A 345 1.56 -14.20 22.68
CA ASP A 345 2.84 -14.54 23.28
C ASP A 345 4.00 -13.73 22.65
N ALA A 346 3.87 -13.51 21.34
CA ALA A 346 4.84 -12.69 20.59
C ALA A 346 4.57 -11.18 20.72
N GLY A 347 3.47 -10.70 21.31
CA GLY A 347 3.10 -9.29 21.34
C GLY A 347 2.87 -8.72 19.93
N LEU A 348 2.34 -9.53 19.02
CA LEU A 348 2.02 -9.15 17.64
C LEU A 348 0.51 -9.08 17.43
N ALA A 349 0.08 -8.18 16.54
CA ALA A 349 -1.32 -8.19 16.10
C ALA A 349 -1.61 -9.47 15.28
N TYR A 350 -2.76 -10.09 15.53
CA TYR A 350 -3.19 -11.31 14.83
C TYR A 350 -3.15 -11.16 13.30
N GLU A 351 -3.57 -10.00 12.80
CA GLU A 351 -3.66 -9.67 11.38
C GLU A 351 -2.30 -9.68 10.67
N LEU A 352 -1.22 -9.45 11.40
CA LEU A 352 0.14 -9.60 10.87
C LEU A 352 0.49 -11.07 10.66
N VAL A 353 -0.02 -11.96 11.51
CA VAL A 353 0.34 -13.39 11.52
C VAL A 353 -0.50 -14.17 10.51
N ALA A 354 -1.82 -14.02 10.53
CA ALA A 354 -2.71 -14.76 9.64
C ALA A 354 -4.00 -13.99 9.32
N ALA A 355 -4.60 -14.33 8.19
CA ALA A 355 -6.00 -14.03 7.90
C ALA A 355 -6.84 -15.29 8.04
N ARG A 356 -8.11 -15.14 8.43
CA ARG A 356 -9.04 -16.29 8.52
C ARG A 356 -9.14 -17.06 7.20
N TYR A 357 -9.04 -16.35 6.08
CA TYR A 357 -9.02 -16.94 4.75
C TYR A 357 -7.83 -17.88 4.54
N ASP A 358 -6.63 -17.47 4.98
CA ASP A 358 -5.42 -18.29 4.89
C ASP A 358 -5.60 -19.60 5.70
N LEU A 359 -6.14 -19.48 6.91
CA LEU A 359 -6.40 -20.65 7.77
C LEU A 359 -7.41 -21.62 7.15
N ALA A 360 -8.48 -21.10 6.53
CA ALA A 360 -9.44 -21.93 5.81
C ALA A 360 -8.80 -22.65 4.62
N GLN A 361 -7.88 -22.01 3.89
CA GLN A 361 -7.12 -22.67 2.82
C GLN A 361 -6.21 -23.79 3.35
N VAL A 362 -5.51 -23.56 4.46
CA VAL A 362 -4.66 -24.59 5.09
C VAL A 362 -5.50 -25.79 5.52
N VAL A 363 -6.62 -25.58 6.22
CA VAL A 363 -7.50 -26.65 6.67
C VAL A 363 -8.04 -27.45 5.48
N ALA A 364 -8.55 -26.78 4.46
CA ALA A 364 -9.08 -27.42 3.26
C ALA A 364 -7.98 -28.21 2.50
N ALA A 365 -6.75 -27.70 2.44
CA ALA A 365 -5.63 -28.39 1.80
C ALA A 365 -5.21 -29.64 2.57
N VAL A 366 -5.10 -29.55 3.91
CA VAL A 366 -4.78 -30.72 4.76
C VAL A 366 -5.85 -31.81 4.61
N ARG A 367 -7.15 -31.44 4.58
CA ARG A 367 -8.24 -32.41 4.34
C ARG A 367 -8.13 -33.10 2.98
N ARG A 368 -7.61 -32.42 1.95
CA ARG A 368 -7.38 -32.99 0.61
C ARG A 368 -6.07 -33.75 0.51
N GLY A 369 -5.30 -33.89 1.58
CA GLY A 369 -3.99 -34.53 1.55
C GLY A 369 -2.89 -33.65 0.92
N GLN A 370 -3.10 -32.34 0.80
CA GLN A 370 -2.15 -31.34 0.31
C GLN A 370 -1.69 -30.47 1.50
N PRO A 371 -0.66 -30.88 2.24
CA PRO A 371 -0.40 -30.27 3.55
C PRO A 371 0.15 -28.85 3.50
N GLU A 372 0.70 -28.39 2.37
CA GLU A 372 1.38 -27.10 2.27
C GLU A 372 0.83 -26.22 1.11
N PRO A 373 -0.35 -25.60 1.27
CA PRO A 373 -0.82 -24.62 0.28
C PRO A 373 0.06 -23.36 0.31
N PRO A 374 0.16 -22.61 -0.82
CA PRO A 374 0.98 -21.41 -0.93
C PRO A 374 0.33 -20.19 -0.24
N VAL A 375 0.05 -20.31 1.06
CA VAL A 375 -0.50 -19.22 1.88
C VAL A 375 0.59 -18.57 2.72
N ARG A 376 0.46 -17.26 2.97
CA ARG A 376 1.48 -16.49 3.71
C ARG A 376 1.74 -17.00 5.12
N THR A 377 0.73 -17.57 5.81
CA THR A 377 0.87 -18.14 7.16
C THR A 377 1.85 -19.33 7.22
N LEU A 378 2.09 -19.99 6.10
CA LEU A 378 3.07 -21.09 5.98
C LEU A 378 4.40 -20.66 5.36
N GLN A 379 4.69 -19.36 5.25
CA GLN A 379 5.90 -18.83 4.63
C GLN A 379 6.70 -17.94 5.58
N GLY A 380 8.03 -17.91 5.39
CA GLY A 380 8.95 -17.04 6.09
C GLY A 380 8.77 -17.10 7.61
N TRP A 381 8.92 -15.95 8.26
CA TRP A 381 8.82 -15.82 9.71
C TRP A 381 7.49 -16.32 10.32
N ARG A 382 6.39 -16.30 9.55
CA ARG A 382 5.09 -16.80 10.01
C ARG A 382 5.10 -18.32 10.17
N ARG A 383 5.81 -19.00 9.27
CA ARG A 383 6.00 -20.45 9.37
C ARG A 383 6.75 -20.80 10.65
N ASP A 384 7.81 -20.05 10.96
CA ASP A 384 8.63 -20.27 12.15
C ASP A 384 7.84 -19.95 13.43
N LEU A 385 7.06 -18.87 13.42
CA LEU A 385 6.28 -18.45 14.57
C LEU A 385 5.12 -19.42 14.90
N VAL A 386 4.37 -19.86 13.90
CA VAL A 386 3.13 -20.64 14.12
C VAL A 386 2.78 -21.62 13.01
N GLY A 387 3.23 -21.41 11.76
CA GLY A 387 2.81 -22.22 10.62
C GLY A 387 3.19 -23.69 10.74
N GLY A 388 4.37 -24.00 11.27
CA GLY A 388 4.82 -25.35 11.57
C GLY A 388 3.94 -26.01 12.65
N GLU A 389 3.64 -25.31 13.72
CA GLU A 389 2.75 -25.80 14.79
C GLU A 389 1.30 -26.00 14.32
N LEU A 390 0.82 -25.13 13.41
CA LEU A 390 -0.49 -25.24 12.80
C LEU A 390 -0.63 -26.55 12.00
N LEU A 391 0.38 -26.88 11.20
CA LEU A 391 0.39 -28.16 10.47
C LEU A 391 0.44 -29.37 11.41
N GLU A 392 1.19 -29.30 12.51
CA GLU A 392 1.22 -30.35 13.53
C GLU A 392 -0.12 -30.50 14.24
N LEU A 393 -0.81 -29.39 14.54
CA LEU A 393 -2.15 -29.41 15.14
C LEU A 393 -3.15 -30.10 14.20
N LEU A 394 -3.18 -29.70 12.93
CA LEU A 394 -4.09 -30.27 11.94
C LEU A 394 -3.79 -31.75 11.61
N ALA A 395 -2.55 -32.17 11.79
CA ALA A 395 -2.15 -33.58 11.68
C ALA A 395 -2.42 -34.41 12.96
N GLY A 396 -3.01 -33.81 14.00
CA GLY A 396 -3.32 -34.50 15.25
C GLY A 396 -2.10 -34.76 16.15
N ARG A 397 -0.93 -34.20 15.87
CA ARG A 397 0.30 -34.31 16.69
C ARG A 397 0.38 -33.30 17.81
N ARG A 398 -0.51 -32.31 17.82
CA ARG A 398 -0.68 -31.34 18.91
C ARG A 398 -2.13 -31.29 19.36
N SER A 399 -2.33 -30.83 20.59
CA SER A 399 -3.66 -30.59 21.17
C SER A 399 -3.69 -29.20 21.84
N LEU A 400 -4.87 -28.61 21.88
CA LEU A 400 -5.16 -27.37 22.59
C LEU A 400 -6.02 -27.69 23.79
N SER A 401 -5.69 -27.13 24.94
CA SER A 401 -6.48 -27.21 26.19
C SER A 401 -6.43 -25.83 26.88
N VAL A 402 -7.34 -25.64 27.84
CA VAL A 402 -7.33 -24.43 28.67
C VAL A 402 -6.87 -24.86 30.06
N ASP A 403 -5.92 -24.14 30.65
CA ASP A 403 -5.42 -24.37 32.01
C ASP A 403 -6.36 -23.80 33.07
N GLY A 404 -5.99 -24.00 34.36
CA GLY A 404 -6.76 -23.50 35.50
C GLY A 404 -6.89 -21.98 35.58
N ASP A 405 -6.01 -21.24 34.91
CA ASP A 405 -6.01 -19.77 34.82
C ASP A 405 -6.73 -19.25 33.57
N GLY A 406 -7.32 -20.13 32.78
CA GLY A 406 -8.02 -19.76 31.53
C GLY A 406 -7.12 -19.50 30.35
N ARG A 407 -5.83 -19.85 30.40
CA ARG A 407 -4.87 -19.66 29.31
C ARG A 407 -4.85 -20.90 28.41
N LEU A 408 -4.62 -20.63 27.11
CA LEU A 408 -4.49 -21.71 26.13
C LEU A 408 -3.14 -22.42 26.30
N GLN A 409 -3.20 -23.73 26.54
CA GLN A 409 -2.03 -24.61 26.55
C GLN A 409 -1.95 -25.41 25.25
N ILE A 410 -0.72 -25.54 24.71
CA ILE A 410 -0.40 -26.25 23.49
C ILE A 410 0.51 -27.41 23.85
N SER A 411 0.03 -28.64 23.74
CA SER A 411 0.75 -29.86 24.10
C SER A 411 1.09 -30.71 22.89
N ARG A 412 2.23 -31.41 22.90
CA ARG A 412 2.50 -32.51 21.97
C ARG A 412 1.70 -33.75 22.42
N ARG A 413 1.16 -34.43 21.44
CA ARG A 413 0.56 -35.77 21.66
C ARG A 413 1.58 -36.85 21.42
#